data_e234246476f71f7fb8c785ee87bcebad
#
_entry.id   e234246476f71f7fb8c785ee87bcebad
#
_cell.length_a   1.000
_cell.length_b   1.000
_cell.length_c   1.000
_cell.angle_alpha   90.00
_cell.angle_beta   90.00
_cell.angle_gamma   90.00
#
_symmetry.space_group_name_H-M   'P 1'
#
loop_
_entity.id
_entity.type
_entity.pdbx_description
1 polymer ?
#
loop_
_entity_poly.entity_id
_entity_poly.type
_entity_poly.pdbx_seq_one_letter_code
_entity_poly.pdbx_strand_id
1 'polypeptide(L)'
;LTLIGTLGSGLIFLAFALGTYFTNWYLLFGIIGLVINWLGDSLDGRLAYYRNIPRRWYGFALDIIADWIGIVLIGFGYFIYAENGTQIVAFAFVALYGWSIIISQLRYKITNEYRIDSGFVGPTELRFIIALILIIEVLFHGSITYLAGLISIILFIINTIDSIKLLKLGDLRDKTQD
;
A
#
# COMPACT_ATOMS: atom_id res chain seq x y z
N LEU A 1 10.22 10.62 10.94
CA LEU A 1 9.80 10.66 9.53
C LEU A 1 8.65 9.69 9.26
N THR A 2 8.69 8.47 9.77
CA THR A 2 7.59 7.48 9.62
C THR A 2 6.24 8.05 10.08
N LEU A 3 6.18 8.80 11.20
CA LEU A 3 4.97 9.51 11.63
C LEU A 3 4.48 10.53 10.59
N ILE A 4 5.38 11.22 9.91
CA ILE A 4 5.03 12.17 8.84
C ILE A 4 4.42 11.41 7.68
N GLY A 5 4.99 10.26 7.30
CA GLY A 5 4.41 9.37 6.30
C GLY A 5 3.01 8.91 6.65
N THR A 6 2.79 8.49 7.90
CA THR A 6 1.45 8.09 8.38
C THR A 6 0.45 9.25 8.38
N LEU A 7 0.89 10.47 8.72
CA LEU A 7 0.06 11.68 8.58
C LEU A 7 -0.32 11.93 7.12
N GLY A 8 0.56 11.66 6.16
CA GLY A 8 0.24 11.69 4.73
C GLY A 8 -0.92 10.75 4.38
N SER A 9 -0.92 9.52 4.89
CA SER A 9 -2.05 8.58 4.72
C SER A 9 -3.33 9.09 5.38
N GLY A 10 -3.24 9.76 6.54
CA GLY A 10 -4.35 10.45 7.18
C GLY A 10 -4.95 11.57 6.34
N LEU A 11 -4.12 12.32 5.61
CA LEU A 11 -4.57 13.34 4.66
C LEU A 11 -5.32 12.71 3.47
N ILE A 12 -4.90 11.55 2.99
CA ILE A 12 -5.62 10.83 1.92
C ILE A 12 -7.00 10.40 2.43
N PHE A 13 -7.07 9.84 3.64
CA PHE A 13 -8.34 9.52 4.29
C PHE A 13 -9.26 10.74 4.37
N LEU A 14 -8.74 11.88 4.86
CA LEU A 14 -9.50 13.14 4.95
C LEU A 14 -9.95 13.64 3.59
N ALA A 15 -9.11 13.50 2.55
CA ALA A 15 -9.47 13.89 1.19
C ALA A 15 -10.68 13.09 0.67
N PHE A 16 -10.75 11.80 0.93
CA PHE A 16 -11.91 10.97 0.61
C PHE A 16 -13.14 11.40 1.41
N ALA A 17 -13.00 11.58 2.72
CA ALA A 17 -14.11 12.02 3.57
C ALA A 17 -14.66 13.38 3.12
N LEU A 18 -13.80 14.37 2.86
CA LEU A 18 -14.22 15.67 2.36
C LEU A 18 -14.81 15.57 0.94
N GLY A 19 -14.29 14.68 0.09
CA GLY A 19 -14.85 14.39 -1.23
C GLY A 19 -16.28 13.88 -1.16
N THR A 20 -16.60 13.06 -0.15
CA THR A 20 -17.95 12.54 0.10
C THR A 20 -18.91 13.63 0.53
N TYR A 21 -18.52 14.50 1.48
CA TYR A 21 -19.45 15.47 2.09
C TYR A 21 -19.54 16.81 1.34
N PHE A 22 -18.56 17.15 0.51
CA PHE A 22 -18.52 18.46 -0.17
C PHE A 22 -18.43 18.33 -1.69
N THR A 23 -17.24 18.01 -2.23
CA THR A 23 -17.01 17.90 -3.67
C THR A 23 -15.79 17.05 -3.98
N ASN A 24 -15.81 16.33 -5.10
CA ASN A 24 -14.72 15.47 -5.58
C ASN A 24 -13.37 16.18 -5.72
N TRP A 25 -13.35 17.50 -5.89
CA TRP A 25 -12.12 18.28 -5.98
C TRP A 25 -11.22 18.12 -4.75
N TYR A 26 -11.82 17.80 -3.58
CA TYR A 26 -11.05 17.52 -2.36
C TYR A 26 -10.16 16.28 -2.49
N LEU A 27 -10.43 15.37 -3.42
CA LEU A 27 -9.57 14.21 -3.68
C LEU A 27 -8.16 14.62 -4.14
N LEU A 28 -7.99 15.80 -4.74
CA LEU A 28 -6.67 16.32 -5.12
C LEU A 28 -5.77 16.58 -3.90
N PHE A 29 -6.32 16.88 -2.71
CA PHE A 29 -5.55 16.94 -1.47
C PHE A 29 -4.97 15.58 -1.08
N GLY A 30 -5.58 14.48 -1.53
CA GLY A 30 -5.03 13.14 -1.40
C GLY A 30 -3.69 12.97 -2.09
N ILE A 31 -3.46 13.67 -3.21
CA ILE A 31 -2.16 13.66 -3.91
C ILE A 31 -1.07 14.29 -3.03
N ILE A 32 -1.38 15.39 -2.33
CA ILE A 32 -0.46 15.98 -1.36
C ILE A 32 -0.16 14.97 -0.24
N GLY A 33 -1.18 14.26 0.24
CA GLY A 33 -1.03 13.19 1.21
C GLY A 33 -0.10 12.06 0.72
N LEU A 34 -0.22 11.65 -0.54
CA LEU A 34 0.67 10.65 -1.17
C LEU A 34 2.12 11.13 -1.23
N VAL A 35 2.35 12.39 -1.58
CA VAL A 35 3.70 12.99 -1.61
C VAL A 35 4.31 13.02 -0.20
N ILE A 36 3.55 13.43 0.81
CA ILE A 36 4.00 13.45 2.20
C ILE A 36 4.29 12.03 2.70
N ASN A 37 3.42 11.06 2.39
CA ASN A 37 3.64 9.66 2.72
C ASN A 37 4.93 9.12 2.08
N TRP A 38 5.13 9.38 0.78
CA TRP A 38 6.34 8.96 0.06
C TRP A 38 7.61 9.59 0.63
N LEU A 39 7.60 10.90 0.96
CA LEU A 39 8.75 11.59 1.55
C LEU A 39 9.08 11.02 2.94
N GLY A 40 8.06 10.78 3.77
CA GLY A 40 8.23 10.20 5.10
C GLY A 40 8.90 8.83 5.05
N ASP A 41 8.40 7.96 4.20
CA ASP A 41 8.88 6.60 3.95
C ASP A 41 10.30 6.58 3.33
N SER A 42 10.54 7.40 2.30
CA SER A 42 11.82 7.41 1.58
C SER A 42 12.98 7.98 2.39
N LEU A 43 12.71 8.84 3.37
CA LEU A 43 13.74 9.58 4.10
C LEU A 43 14.08 8.97 5.47
N ASP A 44 13.22 8.14 6.06
CA ASP A 44 13.42 7.66 7.44
C ASP A 44 14.63 6.72 7.57
N GLY A 45 14.77 5.75 6.71
CA GLY A 45 15.92 4.86 6.67
C GLY A 45 17.24 5.59 6.35
N ARG A 46 17.21 6.51 5.38
CA ARG A 46 18.39 7.31 5.00
C ARG A 46 18.86 8.21 6.13
N LEU A 47 17.93 8.83 6.86
CA LEU A 47 18.28 9.69 8.00
C LEU A 47 18.88 8.88 9.17
N ALA A 48 18.38 7.66 9.43
CA ALA A 48 18.92 6.78 10.45
C ALA A 48 20.38 6.39 10.14
N TYR A 49 20.69 6.10 8.88
CA TYR A 49 22.05 5.84 8.44
C TYR A 49 22.96 7.08 8.56
N TYR A 50 22.48 8.24 8.12
CA TYR A 50 23.24 9.50 8.20
C TYR A 50 23.61 9.87 9.65
N ARG A 51 22.73 9.59 10.61
CA ARG A 51 22.96 9.85 12.03
C ARG A 51 23.77 8.76 12.74
N ASN A 52 24.24 7.72 12.05
CA ASN A 52 24.99 6.59 12.61
C ASN A 52 24.27 5.88 13.78
N ILE A 53 22.92 5.87 13.78
CA ILE A 53 22.07 5.20 14.77
C ILE A 53 21.05 4.27 14.09
N PRO A 54 21.48 3.36 13.21
CA PRO A 54 20.54 2.48 12.51
C PRO A 54 19.94 1.46 13.50
N ARG A 55 18.64 1.54 13.73
CA ARG A 55 17.85 0.53 14.47
C ARG A 55 17.21 -0.43 13.47
N ARG A 56 18.01 -1.32 12.90
CA ARG A 56 17.62 -2.16 11.77
C ARG A 56 16.29 -2.89 11.99
N TRP A 57 16.15 -3.62 13.10
CA TRP A 57 14.94 -4.41 13.38
C TRP A 57 13.75 -3.54 13.78
N TYR A 58 14.00 -2.51 14.58
CA TYR A 58 12.96 -1.57 14.96
C TYR A 58 12.43 -0.80 13.75
N GLY A 59 13.32 -0.29 12.89
CA GLY A 59 12.95 0.42 11.67
C GLY A 59 12.13 -0.48 10.73
N PHE A 60 12.60 -1.71 10.51
CA PHE A 60 11.91 -2.70 9.70
C PHE A 60 10.48 -3.00 10.20
N ALA A 61 10.33 -3.22 11.51
CA ALA A 61 9.00 -3.49 12.08
C ALA A 61 8.08 -2.25 12.01
N LEU A 62 8.64 -1.06 12.28
CA LEU A 62 7.89 0.19 12.24
C LEU A 62 7.41 0.51 10.82
N ASP A 63 8.23 0.27 9.82
CA ASP A 63 7.93 0.48 8.41
C ASP A 63 6.71 -0.37 7.97
N ILE A 64 6.75 -1.68 8.25
CA ILE A 64 5.64 -2.59 7.95
C ILE A 64 4.33 -2.17 8.65
N ILE A 65 4.44 -1.78 9.93
CA ILE A 65 3.27 -1.34 10.71
C ILE A 65 2.71 -0.04 10.13
N ALA A 66 3.57 0.91 9.78
CA ALA A 66 3.17 2.19 9.20
C ALA A 66 2.53 2.01 7.81
N ASP A 67 3.09 1.16 6.97
CA ASP A 67 2.53 0.80 5.66
C ASP A 67 1.15 0.17 5.81
N TRP A 68 1.00 -0.78 6.73
CA TRP A 68 -0.29 -1.41 7.01
C TRP A 68 -1.34 -0.38 7.47
N ILE A 69 -0.99 0.46 8.44
CA ILE A 69 -1.89 1.53 8.92
C ILE A 69 -2.23 2.48 7.77
N GLY A 70 -1.26 2.84 6.94
CA GLY A 70 -1.44 3.70 5.77
C GLY A 70 -2.47 3.14 4.79
N ILE A 71 -2.36 1.87 4.44
CA ILE A 71 -3.29 1.21 3.52
C ILE A 71 -4.70 1.08 4.12
N VAL A 72 -4.80 0.79 5.42
CA VAL A 72 -6.09 0.74 6.11
C VAL A 72 -6.76 2.12 6.09
N LEU A 73 -6.01 3.20 6.34
CA LEU A 73 -6.54 4.58 6.27
C LEU A 73 -7.02 4.93 4.86
N ILE A 74 -6.24 4.63 3.82
CA ILE A 74 -6.61 4.87 2.43
C ILE A 74 -7.86 4.07 2.06
N GLY A 75 -7.88 2.79 2.38
CA GLY A 75 -9.01 1.91 2.09
C GLY A 75 -10.27 2.30 2.85
N PHE A 76 -10.15 2.73 4.11
CA PHE A 76 -11.28 3.20 4.90
C PHE A 76 -11.82 4.55 4.38
N GLY A 77 -10.92 5.45 3.95
CA GLY A 77 -11.33 6.67 3.26
C GLY A 77 -12.10 6.37 1.98
N TYR A 78 -11.58 5.46 1.15
CA TYR A 78 -12.31 5.03 -0.06
C TYR A 78 -13.63 4.31 0.28
N PHE A 79 -13.69 3.53 1.35
CA PHE A 79 -14.92 2.89 1.82
C PHE A 79 -16.03 3.92 2.13
N ILE A 80 -15.67 5.04 2.76
CA ILE A 80 -16.60 6.15 3.05
C ILE A 80 -17.04 6.85 1.76
N TYR A 81 -16.12 7.01 0.81
CA TYR A 81 -16.38 7.67 -0.47
C TYR A 81 -17.21 6.80 -1.42
N ALA A 82 -17.08 5.49 -1.34
CA ALA A 82 -17.74 4.54 -2.23
C ALA A 82 -19.25 4.48 -2.00
N GLU A 83 -20.01 4.53 -3.09
CA GLU A 83 -21.48 4.52 -3.09
C GLU A 83 -22.06 3.20 -3.61
N ASN A 84 -23.38 3.03 -3.45
CA ASN A 84 -24.19 1.97 -4.10
C ASN A 84 -23.67 0.53 -3.91
N GLY A 85 -23.12 0.19 -2.73
CA GLY A 85 -22.64 -1.16 -2.45
C GLY A 85 -21.24 -1.46 -2.99
N THR A 86 -20.55 -0.48 -3.57
CA THR A 86 -19.19 -0.64 -4.10
C THR A 86 -18.10 -0.64 -3.02
N GLN A 87 -18.48 -0.47 -1.75
CA GLN A 87 -17.59 -0.55 -0.58
C GLN A 87 -16.81 -1.87 -0.51
N ILE A 88 -17.36 -2.94 -1.11
CA ILE A 88 -16.67 -4.23 -1.18
C ILE A 88 -15.33 -4.13 -1.94
N VAL A 89 -15.22 -3.20 -2.90
CA VAL A 89 -13.97 -2.97 -3.65
C VAL A 89 -12.90 -2.36 -2.75
N ALA A 90 -13.27 -1.44 -1.86
CA ALA A 90 -12.35 -0.86 -0.88
C ALA A 90 -11.84 -1.94 0.09
N PHE A 91 -12.73 -2.79 0.59
CA PHE A 91 -12.35 -3.93 1.42
C PHE A 91 -11.43 -4.90 0.69
N ALA A 92 -11.78 -5.28 -0.54
CA ALA A 92 -10.96 -6.16 -1.37
C ALA A 92 -9.55 -5.60 -1.59
N PHE A 93 -9.43 -4.31 -1.89
CA PHE A 93 -8.13 -3.65 -2.05
C PHE A 93 -7.27 -3.77 -0.78
N VAL A 94 -7.81 -3.44 0.40
CA VAL A 94 -7.08 -3.54 1.68
C VAL A 94 -6.67 -4.98 1.97
N ALA A 95 -7.58 -5.94 1.81
CA ALA A 95 -7.31 -7.36 2.07
C ALA A 95 -6.23 -7.90 1.13
N LEU A 96 -6.29 -7.58 -0.15
CA LEU A 96 -5.34 -8.04 -1.15
C LEU A 96 -3.96 -7.39 -0.97
N TYR A 97 -3.91 -6.11 -0.62
CA TYR A 97 -2.64 -5.46 -0.31
C TYR A 97 -2.02 -6.02 0.97
N GLY A 98 -2.83 -6.27 2.01
CA GLY A 98 -2.37 -6.97 3.21
C GLY A 98 -1.81 -8.36 2.91
N TRP A 99 -2.42 -9.10 2.00
CA TRP A 99 -1.90 -10.38 1.52
C TRP A 99 -0.53 -10.21 0.85
N SER A 100 -0.33 -9.17 0.02
CA SER A 100 0.97 -8.85 -0.58
C SER A 100 2.05 -8.60 0.50
N ILE A 101 1.71 -7.86 1.56
CA ILE A 101 2.62 -7.63 2.70
C ILE A 101 2.99 -8.96 3.37
N ILE A 102 2.02 -9.83 3.65
CA ILE A 102 2.27 -11.14 4.26
C ILE A 102 3.21 -11.99 3.39
N ILE A 103 2.97 -12.06 2.07
CA ILE A 103 3.84 -12.79 1.13
C ILE A 103 5.28 -12.25 1.19
N SER A 104 5.45 -10.93 1.21
CA SER A 104 6.75 -10.30 1.31
C SER A 104 7.51 -10.68 2.59
N GLN A 105 6.80 -10.68 3.74
CA GLN A 105 7.37 -11.07 5.03
C GLN A 105 7.76 -12.54 5.08
N LEU A 106 6.90 -13.42 4.58
CA LEU A 106 7.18 -14.85 4.50
C LEU A 106 8.34 -15.14 3.55
N ARG A 107 8.42 -14.45 2.42
CA ARG A 107 9.56 -14.56 1.49
C ARG A 107 10.86 -14.20 2.18
N TYR A 108 10.90 -13.08 2.91
CA TYR A 108 12.07 -12.70 3.69
C TYR A 108 12.48 -13.77 4.70
N LYS A 109 11.53 -14.36 5.41
CA LYS A 109 11.79 -15.44 6.37
C LYS A 109 12.36 -16.71 5.70
N ILE A 110 11.91 -17.02 4.48
CA ILE A 110 12.35 -18.22 3.75
C ILE A 110 13.70 -18.01 3.07
N THR A 111 13.93 -16.83 2.46
CA THR A 111 15.12 -16.60 1.62
C THR A 111 16.22 -15.78 2.30
N ASN A 112 15.92 -15.15 3.45
CA ASN A 112 16.74 -14.10 4.08
C ASN A 112 17.00 -12.88 3.18
N GLU A 113 16.31 -12.77 2.04
CA GLU A 113 16.34 -11.61 1.14
C GLU A 113 15.06 -10.81 1.28
N TYR A 114 15.20 -9.56 1.72
CA TYR A 114 14.07 -8.65 1.79
C TYR A 114 13.82 -8.02 0.42
N ARG A 115 12.70 -8.39 -0.20
CA ARG A 115 12.19 -7.76 -1.41
C ARG A 115 10.73 -7.39 -1.21
N ILE A 116 10.45 -6.10 -1.23
CA ILE A 116 9.08 -5.57 -1.07
C ILE A 116 8.30 -5.71 -2.37
N ASP A 117 9.00 -5.70 -3.50
CA ASP A 117 8.39 -5.78 -4.82
C ASP A 117 8.13 -7.23 -5.25
N SER A 118 6.97 -7.47 -5.80
CA SER A 118 6.63 -8.69 -6.56
C SER A 118 7.33 -8.72 -7.94
N GLY A 119 8.32 -7.84 -8.15
CA GLY A 119 9.10 -7.71 -9.37
C GLY A 119 8.54 -6.76 -10.43
N PHE A 120 7.28 -6.32 -10.32
CA PHE A 120 6.65 -5.43 -11.31
C PHE A 120 6.06 -4.15 -10.70
N VAL A 121 5.55 -4.16 -9.46
CA VAL A 121 4.91 -3.01 -8.83
C VAL A 121 5.41 -2.89 -7.40
N GLY A 122 6.21 -1.87 -7.13
CA GLY A 122 6.65 -1.50 -5.79
C GLY A 122 5.73 -0.46 -5.12
N PRO A 123 5.98 -0.11 -3.85
CA PRO A 123 5.19 0.88 -3.12
C PRO A 123 5.14 2.25 -3.80
N THR A 124 6.21 2.65 -4.49
CA THR A 124 6.28 3.93 -5.21
C THR A 124 5.35 3.94 -6.42
N GLU A 125 5.38 2.89 -7.24
CA GLU A 125 4.52 2.73 -8.42
C GLU A 125 3.05 2.73 -8.00
N LEU A 126 2.72 2.07 -6.89
CA LEU A 126 1.35 2.06 -6.37
C LEU A 126 0.88 3.47 -6.00
N ARG A 127 1.73 4.30 -5.39
CA ARG A 127 1.39 5.69 -5.06
C ARG A 127 1.08 6.51 -6.30
N PHE A 128 1.85 6.33 -7.38
CA PHE A 128 1.57 6.96 -8.68
C PHE A 128 0.24 6.50 -9.27
N ILE A 129 -0.05 5.20 -9.19
CA ILE A 129 -1.32 4.64 -9.67
C ILE A 129 -2.49 5.24 -8.87
N ILE A 130 -2.39 5.31 -7.55
CA ILE A 130 -3.43 5.92 -6.70
C ILE A 130 -3.60 7.40 -7.06
N ALA A 131 -2.52 8.17 -7.23
CA ALA A 131 -2.61 9.57 -7.64
C ALA A 131 -3.35 9.74 -8.96
N LEU A 132 -3.04 8.89 -9.95
CA LEU A 132 -3.72 8.89 -11.24
C LEU A 132 -5.22 8.57 -11.11
N ILE A 133 -5.56 7.58 -10.28
CA ILE A 133 -6.96 7.23 -10.00
C ILE A 133 -7.72 8.42 -9.40
N LEU A 134 -7.13 9.13 -8.43
CA LEU A 134 -7.75 10.29 -7.81
C LEU A 134 -7.98 11.41 -8.84
N ILE A 135 -7.04 11.64 -9.75
CA ILE A 135 -7.20 12.62 -10.85
C ILE A 135 -8.33 12.19 -11.79
N ILE A 136 -8.36 10.93 -12.20
CA ILE A 136 -9.39 10.41 -13.11
C ILE A 136 -10.77 10.50 -12.45
N GLU A 137 -10.87 10.19 -11.16
CA GLU A 137 -12.13 10.29 -10.41
C GLU A 137 -12.67 11.72 -10.35
N VAL A 138 -11.78 12.71 -10.19
CA VAL A 138 -12.18 14.14 -10.22
C VAL A 138 -12.72 14.53 -11.60
N LEU A 139 -12.12 14.02 -12.68
CA LEU A 139 -12.54 14.31 -14.06
C LEU A 139 -13.77 13.49 -14.48
N PHE A 140 -13.84 12.24 -14.04
CA PHE A 140 -14.87 11.28 -14.43
C PHE A 140 -15.41 10.60 -13.17
N HIS A 141 -16.41 11.22 -12.55
CA HIS A 141 -17.01 10.73 -11.30
C HIS A 141 -17.53 9.28 -11.42
N GLY A 142 -17.20 8.44 -10.44
CA GLY A 142 -17.53 7.03 -10.41
C GLY A 142 -16.49 6.11 -11.07
N SER A 143 -15.44 6.67 -11.69
CA SER A 143 -14.37 5.89 -12.33
C SER A 143 -13.54 5.09 -11.32
N ILE A 144 -13.40 5.60 -10.09
CA ILE A 144 -12.60 4.97 -9.02
C ILE A 144 -13.03 3.52 -8.75
N THR A 145 -14.33 3.23 -8.82
CA THR A 145 -14.85 1.88 -8.58
C THR A 145 -14.31 0.88 -9.60
N TYR A 146 -14.31 1.25 -10.88
CA TYR A 146 -13.81 0.39 -11.95
C TYR A 146 -12.29 0.23 -11.90
N LEU A 147 -11.58 1.33 -11.65
CA LEU A 147 -10.12 1.33 -11.60
C LEU A 147 -9.61 0.57 -10.36
N ALA A 148 -10.19 0.81 -9.19
CA ALA A 148 -9.84 0.07 -7.97
C ALA A 148 -10.23 -1.40 -8.07
N GLY A 149 -11.36 -1.72 -8.71
CA GLY A 149 -11.77 -3.09 -9.01
C GLY A 149 -10.78 -3.80 -9.93
N LEU A 150 -10.33 -3.14 -11.01
CA LEU A 150 -9.31 -3.67 -11.91
C LEU A 150 -7.99 -3.95 -11.17
N ILE A 151 -7.53 -2.99 -10.36
CA ILE A 151 -6.31 -3.17 -9.54
C ILE A 151 -6.47 -4.32 -8.56
N SER A 152 -7.63 -4.46 -7.92
CA SER A 152 -7.89 -5.57 -7.01
C SER A 152 -7.81 -6.92 -7.72
N ILE A 153 -8.32 -7.04 -8.94
CA ILE A 153 -8.20 -8.26 -9.75
C ILE A 153 -6.72 -8.53 -10.09
N ILE A 154 -5.97 -7.52 -10.50
CA ILE A 154 -4.54 -7.65 -10.80
C ILE A 154 -3.77 -8.09 -9.55
N LEU A 155 -4.01 -7.47 -8.39
CA LEU A 155 -3.38 -7.85 -7.12
C LEU A 155 -3.74 -9.29 -6.73
N PHE A 156 -4.98 -9.72 -6.92
CA PHE A 156 -5.39 -11.10 -6.66
C PHE A 156 -4.59 -12.11 -7.49
N ILE A 157 -4.43 -11.83 -8.79
CA ILE A 157 -3.67 -12.71 -9.71
C ILE A 157 -2.19 -12.75 -9.29
N ILE A 158 -1.58 -11.58 -9.04
CA ILE A 158 -0.17 -11.49 -8.62
C ILE A 158 0.04 -12.24 -7.30
N ASN A 159 -0.79 -11.99 -6.30
CA ASN A 159 -0.67 -12.63 -5.00
C ASN A 159 -0.84 -14.15 -5.07
N THR A 160 -1.73 -14.64 -5.94
CA THR A 160 -1.89 -16.08 -6.17
C THR A 160 -0.63 -16.69 -6.76
N ILE A 161 -0.08 -16.06 -7.81
CA ILE A 161 1.17 -16.52 -8.45
C ILE A 161 2.32 -16.49 -7.46
N ASP A 162 2.46 -15.41 -6.69
CA ASP A 162 3.55 -15.25 -5.74
C ASP A 162 3.42 -16.18 -4.54
N SER A 163 2.20 -16.50 -4.10
CA SER A 163 1.97 -17.52 -3.07
C SER A 163 2.42 -18.92 -3.56
N ILE A 164 2.10 -19.28 -4.81
CA ILE A 164 2.55 -20.56 -5.37
C ILE A 164 4.09 -20.62 -5.46
N LYS A 165 4.73 -19.53 -5.89
CA LYS A 165 6.21 -19.45 -5.93
C LYS A 165 6.81 -19.55 -4.53
N LEU A 166 6.19 -18.88 -3.55
CA LEU A 166 6.66 -18.90 -2.16
C LEU A 166 6.62 -20.31 -1.55
N LEU A 167 5.53 -21.05 -1.78
CA LEU A 167 5.40 -22.42 -1.32
C LEU A 167 6.47 -23.34 -1.94
N LYS A 168 6.75 -23.17 -3.24
CA LYS A 168 7.85 -23.91 -3.90
C LYS A 168 9.22 -23.58 -3.30
N LEU A 169 9.48 -22.32 -2.96
CA LEU A 169 10.71 -21.91 -2.30
C LEU A 169 10.84 -22.53 -0.90
N GLY A 170 9.72 -22.60 -0.15
CA GLY A 170 9.68 -23.28 1.14
C GLY A 170 10.02 -24.78 1.03
N ASP A 171 9.40 -25.48 0.09
CA ASP A 171 9.66 -26.91 -0.16
C ASP A 171 11.12 -27.20 -0.57
N LEU A 172 11.70 -26.31 -1.38
CA LEU A 172 13.12 -26.41 -1.75
C LEU A 172 14.05 -26.22 -0.55
N ARG A 173 13.72 -25.26 0.33
CA ARG A 173 14.51 -25.02 1.55
C ARG A 173 14.46 -26.20 2.50
N ASP A 174 13.30 -26.79 2.72
CA ASP A 174 13.14 -27.95 3.58
C ASP A 174 13.99 -29.13 3.08
N LYS A 175 13.97 -29.40 1.76
CA LYS A 175 14.79 -30.45 1.14
C LYS A 175 16.30 -30.21 1.17
N THR A 176 16.74 -28.99 1.42
CA THR A 176 18.18 -28.66 1.53
C THR A 176 18.68 -28.65 2.96
N GLN A 177 17.79 -28.75 3.97
CA GLN A 177 18.13 -28.80 5.38
C GLN A 177 18.10 -30.22 5.96
N ASP A 178 17.52 -31.18 5.21
CA ASP A 178 17.65 -32.64 5.44
C ASP A 178 18.91 -33.18 4.74
#